data_07666bda872f09b1f28f5f51fa95fc8a
#
_entry.id   07666bda872f09b1f28f5f51fa95fc8a
#
_cell.length_a   1.000
_cell.length_b   1.000
_cell.length_c   1.000
_cell.angle_alpha   90.00
_cell.angle_beta   90.00
_cell.angle_gamma   90.00
#
_symmetry.space_group_name_H-M   'P 1'
#
loop_
_entity.id
_entity.type
_entity.pdbx_description
1 polymer ?
#
loop_
_entity_poly.entity_id
_entity_poly.type
_entity_poly.pdbx_seq_one_letter_code
_entity_poly.pdbx_strand_id
1 'polypeptide(L)'
;MRTTRNMTVRRWAVLAAFAVAAGAWTAPAAAQDEGAAPLSPTEVQRLLDAYVLVQAQDAVELTDAQYPQFVTKLRALQDARRRNERARMQLINELNRLTSGRGGAERRDEVIRERLTALDDLEVSAAAELRQARRELADTLDLRQQARLRVFEERVEQQKLQLLVQARRRQARPQ
;
A
#
# COMPACT_ATOMS: atom_id res chain seq x y z
N MET A 1 -42.43 -36.33 -7.95
CA MET A 1 -42.83 -34.92 -8.02
C MET A 1 -41.60 -34.06 -7.95
N ARG A 2 -41.32 -33.39 -9.05
CA ARG A 2 -40.16 -32.52 -9.30
C ARG A 2 -40.35 -31.20 -8.56
N THR A 3 -39.31 -30.67 -7.97
CA THR A 3 -39.18 -29.21 -7.82
C THR A 3 -37.68 -28.83 -7.87
N THR A 4 -37.26 -28.48 -9.04
CA THR A 4 -35.99 -27.78 -9.33
C THR A 4 -36.08 -26.36 -8.80
N ARG A 5 -35.13 -25.95 -7.95
CA ARG A 5 -35.01 -24.57 -7.51
C ARG A 5 -33.76 -23.98 -8.17
N ASN A 6 -34.00 -23.28 -9.26
CA ASN A 6 -33.03 -22.48 -9.99
C ASN A 6 -32.52 -21.36 -9.09
N MET A 7 -31.23 -21.42 -8.77
CA MET A 7 -30.52 -20.35 -8.13
C MET A 7 -29.87 -19.50 -9.23
N THR A 8 -30.54 -18.41 -9.56
CA THR A 8 -30.09 -17.42 -10.54
C THR A 8 -28.84 -16.70 -10.06
N VAL A 9 -27.77 -16.91 -10.80
CA VAL A 9 -26.52 -16.15 -10.71
C VAL A 9 -26.79 -14.71 -11.11
N ARG A 10 -26.83 -13.78 -10.18
CA ARG A 10 -26.94 -12.34 -10.45
C ARG A 10 -25.56 -11.79 -10.83
N ARG A 11 -25.36 -11.70 -12.12
CA ARG A 11 -24.22 -10.99 -12.73
C ARG A 11 -24.40 -9.48 -12.47
N TRP A 12 -23.50 -8.90 -11.70
CA TRP A 12 -23.41 -7.46 -11.56
C TRP A 12 -22.58 -6.89 -12.72
N ALA A 13 -23.29 -6.49 -13.78
CA ALA A 13 -22.74 -5.62 -14.80
C ALA A 13 -23.25 -4.20 -14.51
N VAL A 14 -22.45 -3.38 -13.82
CA VAL A 14 -22.72 -1.94 -13.72
C VAL A 14 -22.06 -1.27 -14.92
N LEU A 15 -22.82 -1.17 -16.01
CA LEU A 15 -22.53 -0.26 -17.12
C LEU A 15 -23.20 1.09 -16.81
N ALA A 16 -22.40 2.08 -16.39
CA ALA A 16 -22.83 3.46 -16.32
C ALA A 16 -22.84 4.04 -17.74
N ALA A 17 -24.01 4.05 -18.39
CA ALA A 17 -24.24 4.81 -19.61
C ALA A 17 -24.50 6.27 -19.25
N PHE A 18 -23.53 7.15 -19.51
CA PHE A 18 -23.76 8.60 -19.51
C PHE A 18 -24.33 9.02 -20.83
N ALA A 19 -25.62 9.39 -20.84
CA ALA A 19 -26.28 10.05 -21.96
C ALA A 19 -25.83 11.51 -22.00
N VAL A 20 -25.13 11.89 -23.10
CA VAL A 20 -24.76 13.27 -23.38
C VAL A 20 -25.97 13.96 -24.00
N ALA A 21 -26.60 14.87 -23.26
CA ALA A 21 -27.55 15.83 -23.81
C ALA A 21 -26.77 17.01 -24.44
N ALA A 22 -26.86 17.13 -25.75
CA ALA A 22 -26.27 18.24 -26.50
C ALA A 22 -27.06 19.52 -26.24
N GLY A 23 -26.50 20.39 -25.38
CA GLY A 23 -26.91 21.79 -25.25
C GLY A 23 -25.78 22.69 -25.70
N ALA A 24 -25.98 23.39 -26.82
CA ALA A 24 -25.04 24.37 -27.36
C ALA A 24 -24.98 25.60 -26.44
N TRP A 25 -23.93 25.69 -25.64
CA TRP A 25 -23.49 26.93 -24.99
C TRP A 25 -22.05 27.18 -25.37
N THR A 26 -21.87 28.20 -26.22
CA THR A 26 -20.57 28.78 -26.51
C THR A 26 -20.09 29.52 -25.26
N ALA A 27 -19.16 28.94 -24.53
CA ALA A 27 -18.36 29.57 -23.49
C ALA A 27 -16.88 29.38 -23.80
N PRO A 28 -16.00 30.35 -23.46
CA PRO A 28 -14.64 30.41 -23.98
C PRO A 28 -13.80 29.25 -23.49
N ALA A 29 -13.07 28.64 -24.42
CA ALA A 29 -12.08 27.62 -24.17
C ALA A 29 -10.92 28.20 -23.34
N ALA A 30 -10.94 27.95 -22.04
CA ALA A 30 -9.80 27.96 -21.13
C ALA A 30 -10.10 27.02 -19.99
N ALA A 31 -10.53 25.78 -20.30
CA ALA A 31 -10.35 24.68 -19.37
C ALA A 31 -8.88 24.29 -19.51
N GLN A 32 -8.05 24.87 -18.64
CA GLN A 32 -6.74 24.33 -18.33
C GLN A 32 -6.96 22.87 -17.96
N ASP A 33 -6.41 22.00 -18.78
CA ASP A 33 -6.12 20.61 -18.42
C ASP A 33 -5.15 20.71 -17.24
N GLU A 34 -5.69 20.83 -16.03
CA GLU A 34 -4.95 20.65 -14.79
C GLU A 34 -4.54 19.18 -14.80
N GLY A 35 -3.47 18.90 -15.53
CA GLY A 35 -2.79 17.63 -15.52
C GLY A 35 -2.54 17.28 -14.06
N ALA A 36 -3.31 16.33 -13.54
CA ALA A 36 -3.21 15.89 -12.15
C ALA A 36 -1.72 15.68 -11.84
N ALA A 37 -1.19 16.49 -10.92
CA ALA A 37 0.21 16.42 -10.53
C ALA A 37 0.55 14.96 -10.22
N PRO A 38 1.70 14.46 -10.65
CA PRO A 38 2.05 13.05 -10.42
C PRO A 38 2.04 12.79 -8.94
N LEU A 39 1.24 11.79 -8.53
CA LEU A 39 1.11 11.39 -7.13
C LEU A 39 2.50 11.11 -6.53
N SER A 40 2.78 11.69 -5.38
CA SER A 40 4.00 11.38 -4.64
C SER A 40 3.98 9.91 -4.16
N PRO A 41 5.14 9.29 -3.94
CA PRO A 41 5.20 7.93 -3.40
C PRO A 41 4.40 7.75 -2.10
N THR A 42 4.33 8.79 -1.27
CA THR A 42 3.54 8.79 -0.02
C THR A 42 2.04 8.79 -0.28
N GLU A 43 1.58 9.53 -1.29
CA GLU A 43 0.16 9.54 -1.69
C GLU A 43 -0.24 8.20 -2.31
N VAL A 44 0.60 7.61 -3.16
CA VAL A 44 0.38 6.27 -3.70
C VAL A 44 0.26 5.24 -2.56
N GLN A 45 1.13 5.32 -1.55
CA GLN A 45 1.05 4.41 -0.39
C GLN A 45 -0.26 4.60 0.38
N ARG A 46 -0.69 5.84 0.64
CA ARG A 46 -1.97 6.12 1.33
C ARG A 46 -3.17 5.60 0.57
N LEU A 47 -3.19 5.77 -0.74
CA LEU A 47 -4.27 5.26 -1.60
C LEU A 47 -4.32 3.73 -1.58
N LEU A 48 -3.17 3.07 -1.62
CA LEU A 48 -3.09 1.61 -1.52
C LEU A 48 -3.52 1.11 -0.14
N ASP A 49 -3.11 1.78 0.94
CA ASP A 49 -3.56 1.44 2.30
C ASP A 49 -5.09 1.55 2.43
N ALA A 50 -5.68 2.61 1.87
CA ALA A 50 -7.14 2.78 1.85
C ALA A 50 -7.83 1.72 0.97
N TYR A 51 -7.27 1.43 -0.21
CA TYR A 51 -7.76 0.38 -1.09
C TYR A 51 -7.78 -0.99 -0.41
N VAL A 52 -6.70 -1.34 0.29
CA VAL A 52 -6.59 -2.59 1.05
C VAL A 52 -7.71 -2.70 2.09
N LEU A 53 -7.99 -1.62 2.83
CA LEU A 53 -9.06 -1.61 3.84
C LEU A 53 -10.45 -1.86 3.25
N VAL A 54 -10.75 -1.24 2.10
CA VAL A 54 -12.04 -1.39 1.43
C VAL A 54 -12.20 -2.78 0.81
N GLN A 55 -11.16 -3.30 0.17
CA GLN A 55 -11.24 -4.56 -0.57
C GLN A 55 -11.03 -5.81 0.32
N ALA A 56 -10.45 -5.64 1.51
CA ALA A 56 -10.13 -6.78 2.37
C ALA A 56 -11.40 -7.50 2.88
N GLN A 57 -12.50 -6.79 3.10
CA GLN A 57 -13.73 -7.40 3.58
C GLN A 57 -14.23 -8.49 2.62
N ASP A 58 -14.33 -8.14 1.34
CA ASP A 58 -14.81 -9.08 0.31
C ASP A 58 -13.73 -10.13 -0.03
N ALA A 59 -12.47 -9.71 -0.16
CA ALA A 59 -11.38 -10.60 -0.56
C ALA A 59 -11.09 -11.71 0.46
N VAL A 60 -11.25 -11.41 1.74
CA VAL A 60 -11.03 -12.34 2.87
C VAL A 60 -12.33 -13.02 3.30
N GLU A 61 -13.49 -12.54 2.83
CA GLU A 61 -14.84 -12.98 3.25
C GLU A 61 -15.05 -12.78 4.76
N LEU A 62 -14.76 -11.57 5.24
CA LEU A 62 -14.96 -11.22 6.64
C LEU A 62 -16.44 -11.06 6.96
N THR A 63 -16.85 -11.55 8.12
CA THR A 63 -18.17 -11.23 8.67
C THR A 63 -18.20 -9.81 9.22
N ASP A 64 -19.38 -9.21 9.31
CA ASP A 64 -19.56 -7.87 9.90
C ASP A 64 -19.05 -7.80 11.35
N ALA A 65 -19.15 -8.90 12.09
CA ALA A 65 -18.66 -9.00 13.47
C ALA A 65 -17.11 -9.01 13.55
N GLN A 66 -16.41 -9.60 12.55
CA GLN A 66 -14.96 -9.66 12.50
C GLN A 66 -14.33 -8.37 11.99
N TYR A 67 -15.04 -7.65 11.10
CA TYR A 67 -14.48 -6.54 10.35
C TYR A 67 -13.86 -5.43 11.22
N PRO A 68 -14.48 -4.92 12.30
CA PRO A 68 -13.88 -3.86 13.11
C PRO A 68 -12.55 -4.26 13.76
N GLN A 69 -12.47 -5.49 14.29
CA GLN A 69 -11.25 -6.01 14.90
C GLN A 69 -10.16 -6.23 13.85
N PHE A 70 -10.50 -6.81 12.72
CA PHE A 70 -9.59 -7.00 11.59
C PHE A 70 -9.00 -5.66 11.12
N VAL A 71 -9.83 -4.63 10.90
CA VAL A 71 -9.38 -3.29 10.48
C VAL A 71 -8.41 -2.69 11.50
N THR A 72 -8.70 -2.83 12.80
CA THR A 72 -7.82 -2.34 13.86
C THR A 72 -6.44 -3.00 13.80
N LYS A 73 -6.39 -4.33 13.67
CA LYS A 73 -5.13 -5.08 13.58
C LYS A 73 -4.39 -4.85 12.28
N LEU A 74 -5.11 -4.73 11.16
CA LEU A 74 -4.51 -4.41 9.86
C LEU A 74 -3.86 -3.01 9.88
N ARG A 75 -4.52 -2.01 10.45
CA ARG A 75 -3.93 -0.68 10.63
C ARG A 75 -2.69 -0.71 11.50
N ALA A 76 -2.70 -1.45 12.61
CA ALA A 76 -1.53 -1.61 13.46
C ALA A 76 -0.34 -2.21 12.71
N LEU A 77 -0.57 -3.23 11.87
CA LEU A 77 0.46 -3.81 11.00
C LEU A 77 0.99 -2.81 9.97
N GLN A 78 0.12 -2.04 9.32
CA GLN A 78 0.51 -1.01 8.37
C GLN A 78 1.33 0.11 9.05
N ASP A 79 0.93 0.52 10.24
CA ASP A 79 1.65 1.53 11.03
C ASP A 79 3.03 1.03 11.45
N ALA A 80 3.16 -0.22 11.87
CA ALA A 80 4.45 -0.84 12.17
C ALA A 80 5.37 -0.84 10.94
N ARG A 81 4.87 -1.25 9.77
CA ARG A 81 5.61 -1.20 8.50
C ARG A 81 6.12 0.22 8.20
N ARG A 82 5.26 1.23 8.31
CA ARG A 82 5.62 2.63 8.06
C ARG A 82 6.65 3.18 9.06
N ARG A 83 6.53 2.83 10.35
CA ARG A 83 7.52 3.26 11.36
C ARG A 83 8.90 2.68 11.05
N ASN A 84 8.97 1.38 10.81
CA ASN A 84 10.21 0.68 10.55
C ASN A 84 10.89 1.16 9.25
N GLU A 85 10.12 1.39 8.19
CA GLU A 85 10.65 1.92 6.93
C GLU A 85 11.22 3.34 7.11
N ARG A 86 10.53 4.22 7.85
CA ARG A 86 11.03 5.56 8.15
C ARG A 86 12.34 5.52 8.95
N ALA A 87 12.40 4.69 10.01
CA ALA A 87 13.61 4.53 10.80
C ALA A 87 14.78 4.01 9.97
N ARG A 88 14.53 3.01 9.12
CA ARG A 88 15.51 2.48 8.18
C ARG A 88 16.02 3.54 7.22
N MET A 89 15.11 4.30 6.60
CA MET A 89 15.48 5.39 5.68
C MET A 89 16.29 6.50 6.35
N GLN A 90 16.01 6.81 7.62
CA GLN A 90 16.81 7.78 8.38
C GLN A 90 18.27 7.30 8.53
N LEU A 91 18.48 6.06 8.97
CA LEU A 91 19.82 5.48 9.12
C LEU A 91 20.57 5.41 7.77
N ILE A 92 19.91 4.99 6.70
CA ILE A 92 20.49 4.98 5.35
C ILE A 92 20.90 6.38 4.88
N ASN A 93 20.05 7.39 5.12
CA ASN A 93 20.36 8.77 4.76
C ASN A 93 21.52 9.34 5.59
N GLU A 94 21.66 8.95 6.86
CA GLU A 94 22.79 9.30 7.70
C GLU A 94 24.09 8.64 7.19
N LEU A 95 24.05 7.35 6.87
CA LEU A 95 25.17 6.64 6.27
C LEU A 95 25.60 7.28 4.94
N ASN A 96 24.66 7.62 4.08
CA ASN A 96 24.95 8.30 2.81
C ASN A 96 25.65 9.65 3.03
N ARG A 97 25.22 10.45 4.01
CA ARG A 97 25.88 11.72 4.36
C ARG A 97 27.28 11.51 4.91
N LEU A 98 27.48 10.50 5.77
CA LEU A 98 28.79 10.18 6.36
C LEU A 98 29.79 9.71 5.30
N THR A 99 29.34 8.93 4.31
CA THR A 99 30.20 8.40 3.25
C THR A 99 30.48 9.41 2.13
N SER A 100 29.61 10.40 1.91
CA SER A 100 29.76 11.42 0.87
C SER A 100 30.63 12.63 1.29
N GLY A 101 30.95 12.79 2.58
CA GLY A 101 31.64 13.96 3.11
C GLY A 101 33.17 13.87 3.01
N ARG A 102 33.86 15.03 2.81
CA ARG A 102 35.33 15.17 2.82
C ARG A 102 35.84 15.63 4.19
N GLY A 103 36.78 14.89 4.84
CA GLY A 103 37.48 15.30 6.07
C GLY A 103 37.25 14.39 7.28
N GLY A 104 38.28 14.17 8.12
CA GLY A 104 38.22 13.48 9.43
C GLY A 104 37.85 12.01 9.38
N ALA A 105 38.68 11.13 8.75
CA ALA A 105 38.32 9.74 8.48
C ALA A 105 38.00 8.92 9.74
N GLU A 106 38.90 8.88 10.73
CA GLU A 106 38.80 7.98 11.91
C GLU A 106 37.54 8.20 12.74
N ARG A 107 37.21 9.48 13.04
CA ARG A 107 36.01 9.79 13.84
C ARG A 107 34.71 9.46 13.07
N ARG A 108 34.75 9.53 11.73
CA ARG A 108 33.61 9.12 10.91
C ARG A 108 33.44 7.62 10.87
N ASP A 109 34.54 6.86 10.82
CA ASP A 109 34.50 5.42 10.79
C ASP A 109 33.85 4.84 12.05
N GLU A 110 34.05 5.47 13.20
CA GLU A 110 33.37 5.10 14.43
C GLU A 110 31.86 5.33 14.31
N VAL A 111 31.44 6.52 13.86
CA VAL A 111 30.01 6.84 13.69
C VAL A 111 29.39 5.96 12.61
N ILE A 112 30.09 5.65 11.52
CA ILE A 112 29.61 4.72 10.49
C ILE A 112 29.36 3.34 11.11
N ARG A 113 30.29 2.83 11.93
CA ARG A 113 30.13 1.54 12.60
C ARG A 113 28.91 1.52 13.53
N GLU A 114 28.73 2.58 14.32
CA GLU A 114 27.53 2.73 15.17
C GLU A 114 26.24 2.70 14.34
N ARG A 115 26.20 3.39 13.20
CA ARG A 115 25.00 3.42 12.35
C ARG A 115 24.72 2.09 11.65
N LEU A 116 25.77 1.36 11.27
CA LEU A 116 25.62 0.00 10.72
C LEU A 116 25.05 -0.94 11.79
N THR A 117 25.60 -0.93 13.02
CA THR A 117 25.07 -1.71 14.13
C THR A 117 23.59 -1.36 14.42
N ALA A 118 23.27 -0.05 14.46
CA ALA A 118 21.89 0.39 14.64
C ALA A 118 20.95 -0.06 13.54
N LEU A 119 21.43 -0.18 12.29
CA LEU A 119 20.65 -0.70 11.17
C LEU A 119 20.39 -2.21 11.34
N ASP A 120 21.39 -2.99 11.73
CA ASP A 120 21.26 -4.42 11.99
C ASP A 120 20.27 -4.68 13.15
N ASP A 121 20.39 -3.93 14.25
CA ASP A 121 19.48 -4.01 15.40
C ASP A 121 18.04 -3.64 15.02
N LEU A 122 17.87 -2.61 14.20
CA LEU A 122 16.56 -2.22 13.67
C LEU A 122 15.95 -3.32 12.82
N GLU A 123 16.72 -3.98 11.95
CA GLU A 123 16.22 -5.05 11.08
C GLU A 123 15.71 -6.24 11.89
N VAL A 124 16.43 -6.62 12.96
CA VAL A 124 16.03 -7.69 13.88
C VAL A 124 14.74 -7.31 14.63
N SER A 125 14.71 -6.13 15.24
CA SER A 125 13.55 -5.66 16.02
C SER A 125 12.32 -5.44 15.15
N ALA A 126 12.47 -4.85 13.96
CA ALA A 126 11.40 -4.67 12.99
C ALA A 126 10.80 -6.00 12.53
N ALA A 127 11.65 -6.99 12.25
CA ALA A 127 11.19 -8.33 11.88
C ALA A 127 10.37 -8.98 13.00
N ALA A 128 10.75 -8.80 14.27
CA ALA A 128 10.01 -9.31 15.41
C ALA A 128 8.66 -8.59 15.58
N GLU A 129 8.64 -7.25 15.51
CA GLU A 129 7.43 -6.43 15.58
C GLU A 129 6.42 -6.81 14.48
N LEU A 130 6.89 -6.91 13.24
CA LEU A 130 6.02 -7.26 12.11
C LEU A 130 5.49 -8.69 12.21
N ARG A 131 6.28 -9.64 12.70
CA ARG A 131 5.80 -11.00 12.95
C ARG A 131 4.71 -11.01 14.02
N GLN A 132 4.88 -10.23 15.09
CA GLN A 132 3.88 -10.11 16.15
C GLN A 132 2.58 -9.50 15.61
N ALA A 133 2.66 -8.35 14.93
CA ALA A 133 1.48 -7.70 14.36
C ALA A 133 0.73 -8.59 13.34
N ARG A 134 1.47 -9.41 12.56
CA ARG A 134 0.86 -10.40 11.66
C ARG A 134 0.16 -11.53 12.42
N ARG A 135 0.72 -12.03 13.51
CA ARG A 135 0.05 -13.04 14.36
C ARG A 135 -1.25 -12.48 14.92
N GLU A 136 -1.19 -11.30 15.51
CA GLU A 136 -2.37 -10.64 16.06
C GLU A 136 -3.49 -10.39 15.01
N LEU A 137 -3.11 -10.10 13.78
CA LEU A 137 -4.07 -10.00 12.68
C LEU A 137 -4.62 -11.38 12.31
N ALA A 138 -3.77 -12.40 12.22
CA ALA A 138 -4.17 -13.77 11.89
C ALA A 138 -5.12 -14.38 12.95
N ASP A 139 -4.94 -14.03 14.21
CA ASP A 139 -5.79 -14.51 15.33
C ASP A 139 -7.24 -14.02 15.22
N THR A 140 -7.52 -13.00 14.41
CA THR A 140 -8.89 -12.54 14.11
C THR A 140 -9.58 -13.34 13.02
N LEU A 141 -8.88 -14.29 12.37
CA LEU A 141 -9.27 -14.96 11.14
C LEU A 141 -9.26 -16.48 11.30
N ASP A 142 -10.18 -17.15 10.63
CA ASP A 142 -10.08 -18.61 10.45
C ASP A 142 -8.97 -19.00 9.46
N LEU A 143 -8.65 -20.29 9.36
CA LEU A 143 -7.56 -20.78 8.51
C LEU A 143 -7.75 -20.43 7.02
N ARG A 144 -9.00 -20.49 6.52
CA ARG A 144 -9.31 -20.17 5.12
C ARG A 144 -9.17 -18.66 4.86
N GLN A 145 -9.65 -17.86 5.80
CA GLN A 145 -9.51 -16.40 5.76
C GLN A 145 -8.03 -15.98 5.81
N GLN A 146 -7.22 -16.64 6.64
CA GLN A 146 -5.76 -16.40 6.67
C GLN A 146 -5.11 -16.70 5.31
N ALA A 147 -5.48 -17.81 4.66
CA ALA A 147 -4.98 -18.15 3.33
C ALA A 147 -5.41 -17.11 2.28
N ARG A 148 -6.68 -16.67 2.30
CA ARG A 148 -7.18 -15.62 1.40
C ARG A 148 -6.47 -14.29 1.62
N LEU A 149 -6.22 -13.93 2.88
CA LEU A 149 -5.46 -12.72 3.21
C LEU A 149 -4.06 -12.75 2.57
N ARG A 150 -3.35 -13.88 2.62
CA ARG A 150 -2.04 -14.02 1.98
C ARG A 150 -2.09 -13.82 0.47
N VAL A 151 -3.06 -14.45 -0.18
CA VAL A 151 -3.26 -14.29 -1.64
C VAL A 151 -3.63 -12.85 -1.98
N PHE A 152 -4.44 -12.20 -1.14
CA PHE A 152 -4.82 -10.81 -1.32
C PHE A 152 -3.62 -9.86 -1.14
N GLU A 153 -2.81 -10.03 -0.09
CA GLU A 153 -1.58 -9.24 0.14
C GLU A 153 -0.64 -9.33 -1.08
N GLU A 154 -0.41 -10.53 -1.61
CA GLU A 154 0.45 -10.73 -2.79
C GLU A 154 -0.09 -9.99 -4.02
N ARG A 155 -1.39 -10.04 -4.25
CA ARG A 155 -2.04 -9.30 -5.35
C ARG A 155 -1.89 -7.79 -5.21
N VAL A 156 -2.01 -7.27 -4.00
CA VAL A 156 -1.82 -5.84 -3.72
C VAL A 156 -0.38 -5.41 -3.98
N GLU A 157 0.61 -6.19 -3.55
CA GLU A 157 2.02 -5.89 -3.81
C GLU A 157 2.35 -5.92 -5.32
N GLN A 158 1.82 -6.87 -6.07
CA GLN A 158 1.97 -6.89 -7.53
C GLN A 158 1.35 -5.67 -8.19
N GLN A 159 0.16 -5.25 -7.76
CA GLN A 159 -0.52 -4.05 -8.27
C GLN A 159 0.28 -2.78 -7.95
N LYS A 160 0.84 -2.67 -6.75
CA LYS A 160 1.71 -1.57 -6.34
C LYS A 160 2.94 -1.45 -7.26
N LEU A 161 3.61 -2.57 -7.54
CA LEU A 161 4.75 -2.59 -8.45
C LEU A 161 4.37 -2.13 -9.85
N GLN A 162 3.24 -2.58 -10.38
CA GLN A 162 2.74 -2.14 -11.68
C GLN A 162 2.48 -0.64 -11.74
N LEU A 163 1.85 -0.06 -10.71
CA LEU A 163 1.59 1.38 -10.63
C LEU A 163 2.89 2.19 -10.59
N LEU A 164 3.90 1.74 -9.83
CA LEU A 164 5.20 2.41 -9.75
C LEU A 164 5.95 2.37 -11.09
N VAL A 165 5.91 1.23 -11.80
CA VAL A 165 6.51 1.12 -13.15
C VAL A 165 5.79 2.02 -14.15
N GLN A 166 4.47 2.10 -14.11
CA GLN A 166 3.69 2.98 -14.98
C GLN A 166 3.99 4.46 -14.69
N ALA A 167 4.07 4.85 -13.42
CA ALA A 167 4.42 6.21 -13.03
C ALA A 167 5.80 6.63 -13.56
N ARG A 168 6.81 5.77 -13.43
CA ARG A 168 8.16 6.01 -13.99
C ARG A 168 8.15 6.14 -15.51
N ARG A 169 7.39 5.29 -16.22
CA ARG A 169 7.28 5.38 -17.70
C ARG A 169 6.64 6.67 -18.17
N ARG A 170 5.65 7.20 -17.43
CA ARG A 170 5.03 8.50 -17.74
C ARG A 170 6.00 9.66 -17.54
N GLN A 171 6.80 9.64 -16.48
CA GLN A 171 7.83 10.67 -16.21
C GLN A 171 8.98 10.63 -17.22
N ALA A 172 9.30 9.47 -17.79
CA ALA A 172 10.39 9.30 -18.76
C ALA A 172 9.98 9.62 -20.21
N ARG A 173 8.72 9.97 -20.50
CA ARG A 173 8.30 10.45 -21.84
C ARG A 173 8.54 11.95 -21.91
N PRO A 174 9.51 12.40 -22.74
CA PRO A 174 9.66 13.84 -23.02
C PRO A 174 8.40 14.34 -23.73
N GLN A 175 7.89 15.49 -23.32
CA GLN A 175 6.83 16.23 -24.00
C GLN A 175 7.36 16.77 -25.33
#